data_bca767444c509bd8955a5960c5a3d779
#
_entry.id   bca767444c509bd8955a5960c5a3d779
#
_cell.length_a   1.000
_cell.length_b   1.000
_cell.length_c   1.000
_cell.angle_alpha   90.00
_cell.angle_beta   90.00
_cell.angle_gamma   90.00
#
_symmetry.space_group_name_H-M   'P 1'
#
loop_
_entity.id
_entity.type
_entity.pdbx_description
1 polymer ?
#
loop_
_entity_poly.entity_id
_entity_poly.type
_entity_poly.pdbx_seq_one_letter_code
_entity_poly.pdbx_strand_id
1 'polypeptide(L)'
;MVIAGYGNILITMSLKGDCKLGELLRNPAYDGFRMPAEFEQHHGCIMIWPERPGSWAYEAREARKAFCSIAEAIVESEQVYMLVSERQYENALQMLSDKIRLVIMDSDDAWARDTGPTFVVSGDADVSYKDRILRGINWKFNAWGGEYDGLYADWSRDDKIAIEFMKHFGCDYYNAAPFVLEGGSIHTDGEGTLLVTENCLLSKGRNPELTKPQIEEKLKMYCNVHKIIWLPCGIYNDETNEHVDNVCAFTSPGEVVLAWTDDKNAPQYEMSMSCLKVLENETDAKGRKIKVRKLPIPSNHICITEYDLKGLEFEDGEDEREAGERLAASYVNFYISNKAVIVPQFGDKNDKAACDILSEAFPERQIIPVYARDIIVGGGNIHCITQQIPKAEGFD
;
A
#
# COMPACT_ATOMS: atom_id res chain seq x y z
N MET A 1 -47.76 -18.64 36.09
CA MET A 1 -46.73 -18.33 37.08
C MET A 1 -45.41 -18.85 36.55
N VAL A 2 -44.46 -17.96 36.39
CA VAL A 2 -43.07 -18.16 35.99
C VAL A 2 -42.84 -18.46 34.50
N ILE A 3 -42.89 -17.43 33.69
CA ILE A 3 -42.07 -17.28 32.50
C ILE A 3 -41.30 -15.96 32.69
N ALA A 4 -40.22 -16.02 33.44
CA ALA A 4 -39.23 -14.96 33.52
C ALA A 4 -37.89 -15.65 33.78
N GLY A 5 -37.14 -15.94 32.73
CA GLY A 5 -35.83 -16.57 32.89
C GLY A 5 -35.16 -17.04 31.60
N TYR A 6 -35.78 -16.95 30.45
CA TYR A 6 -35.19 -17.43 29.19
C TYR A 6 -34.74 -16.33 28.22
N GLY A 7 -35.10 -15.06 28.50
CA GLY A 7 -34.75 -13.97 27.58
C GLY A 7 -33.28 -13.54 27.60
N ASN A 8 -32.62 -13.59 28.75
CA ASN A 8 -31.22 -13.10 28.87
C ASN A 8 -30.15 -14.13 28.44
N ILE A 9 -30.49 -15.41 28.46
CA ILE A 9 -29.55 -16.48 28.02
C ILE A 9 -29.55 -16.59 26.49
N LEU A 10 -30.70 -16.34 25.86
CA LEU A 10 -30.78 -16.35 24.39
C LEU A 10 -30.10 -15.15 23.74
N ILE A 11 -30.08 -13.98 24.38
CA ILE A 11 -29.40 -12.78 23.86
C ILE A 11 -27.88 -12.90 24.00
N THR A 12 -27.39 -13.51 25.09
CA THR A 12 -25.93 -13.74 25.27
C THR A 12 -25.41 -14.89 24.42
N MET A 13 -26.21 -15.88 24.10
CA MET A 13 -25.82 -16.95 23.16
C MET A 13 -25.87 -16.48 21.68
N SER A 14 -26.76 -15.56 21.34
CA SER A 14 -26.85 -14.98 19.98
C SER A 14 -25.68 -14.05 19.65
N LEU A 15 -24.96 -13.52 20.64
CA LEU A 15 -23.73 -12.74 20.43
C LEU A 15 -22.45 -13.59 20.41
N LYS A 16 -22.52 -14.88 20.76
CA LYS A 16 -21.42 -15.86 20.65
C LYS A 16 -21.75 -17.04 19.72
N GLY A 17 -22.87 -16.98 19.00
CA GLY A 17 -23.27 -18.03 18.08
C GLY A 17 -22.74 -17.77 16.68
N ASP A 18 -21.82 -18.64 16.23
CA ASP A 18 -21.50 -18.97 14.83
C ASP A 18 -21.62 -17.83 13.79
N CYS A 19 -20.98 -16.69 14.02
CA CYS A 19 -20.63 -15.78 12.93
C CYS A 19 -19.56 -16.51 12.09
N LYS A 20 -19.96 -17.13 10.99
CA LYS A 20 -19.02 -17.60 9.99
C LYS A 20 -18.24 -16.38 9.52
N LEU A 21 -16.93 -16.35 9.83
CA LEU A 21 -16.00 -15.40 9.24
C LEU A 21 -16.25 -15.33 7.73
N GLY A 22 -16.37 -14.14 7.18
CA GLY A 22 -16.65 -14.02 5.77
C GLY A 22 -17.02 -12.62 5.28
N GLU A 23 -17.65 -12.61 4.13
CA GLU A 23 -18.10 -11.39 3.46
C GLU A 23 -19.25 -10.70 4.19
N LEU A 24 -19.11 -9.40 4.42
CA LEU A 24 -20.10 -8.55 5.07
C LEU A 24 -20.97 -7.83 4.03
N LEU A 25 -22.27 -7.73 4.27
CA LEU A 25 -23.25 -7.18 3.32
C LEU A 25 -23.31 -5.64 3.32
N ARG A 26 -22.68 -4.97 4.30
CA ARG A 26 -22.69 -3.51 4.47
C ARG A 26 -21.33 -2.94 4.03
N ASN A 27 -21.05 -1.70 4.39
CA ASN A 27 -19.76 -1.05 4.15
C ASN A 27 -19.15 -0.53 5.46
N PRO A 28 -17.84 -0.28 5.49
CA PRO A 28 -17.13 0.18 6.68
C PRO A 28 -17.74 1.41 7.35
N ALA A 29 -18.06 2.46 6.61
CA ALA A 29 -18.59 3.69 7.17
C ALA A 29 -19.94 3.48 7.86
N TYR A 30 -20.82 2.64 7.29
CA TYR A 30 -22.09 2.29 7.91
C TYR A 30 -21.92 1.53 9.24
N ASP A 31 -20.93 0.65 9.31
CA ASP A 31 -20.65 -0.17 10.49
C ASP A 31 -19.74 0.56 11.52
N GLY A 32 -19.33 1.81 11.26
CA GLY A 32 -18.47 2.60 12.14
C GLY A 32 -17.00 2.19 12.11
N PHE A 33 -16.53 1.66 10.99
CA PHE A 33 -15.12 1.35 10.74
C PHE A 33 -14.48 2.45 9.91
N ARG A 34 -13.19 2.72 10.13
CA ARG A 34 -12.38 3.68 9.39
C ARG A 34 -11.08 3.05 8.90
N MET A 35 -10.49 3.59 7.85
CA MET A 35 -9.13 3.30 7.45
C MET A 35 -8.16 4.02 8.40
N PRO A 36 -7.33 3.32 9.18
CA PRO A 36 -6.32 3.94 10.04
C PRO A 36 -5.15 4.46 9.21
N ALA A 37 -4.43 5.46 9.75
CA ALA A 37 -3.19 5.91 9.14
C ALA A 37 -2.09 4.84 9.24
N GLU A 38 -1.16 4.84 8.27
CA GLU A 38 -0.03 3.92 8.28
C GLU A 38 0.92 4.13 9.46
N PHE A 39 0.97 5.34 10.01
CA PHE A 39 1.77 5.62 11.21
C PHE A 39 1.07 5.22 12.53
N GLU A 40 -0.16 4.69 12.53
CA GLU A 40 -0.78 4.04 13.70
C GLU A 40 -0.10 2.69 14.00
N GLN A 41 -0.41 2.07 15.14
CA GLN A 41 0.22 0.80 15.50
C GLN A 41 -0.24 -0.36 14.61
N HIS A 42 0.73 -1.17 14.18
CA HIS A 42 0.53 -2.37 13.41
C HIS A 42 0.59 -3.64 14.27
N HIS A 43 -0.21 -4.64 13.90
CA HIS A 43 0.02 -6.04 14.25
C HIS A 43 1.14 -6.63 13.38
N GLY A 44 1.16 -6.30 12.10
CA GLY A 44 2.14 -6.82 11.17
C GLY A 44 2.07 -6.23 9.77
N CYS A 45 2.82 -6.84 8.88
CA CYS A 45 2.95 -6.48 7.48
C CYS A 45 2.80 -7.71 6.60
N ILE A 46 2.07 -7.59 5.50
CA ILE A 46 2.00 -8.58 4.41
C ILE A 46 3.05 -8.23 3.38
N MET A 47 3.79 -9.23 2.93
CA MET A 47 4.66 -9.18 1.75
C MET A 47 4.40 -10.43 0.89
N ILE A 48 4.73 -10.38 -0.39
CA ILE A 48 4.60 -11.49 -1.32
C ILE A 48 5.99 -11.81 -1.87
N TRP A 49 6.37 -13.10 -1.93
CA TRP A 49 7.67 -13.53 -2.39
C TRP A 49 7.83 -13.30 -3.90
N PRO A 50 8.86 -12.59 -4.37
CA PRO A 50 9.00 -12.24 -5.78
C PRO A 50 9.42 -13.46 -6.61
N GLU A 51 8.67 -13.73 -7.69
CA GLU A 51 8.94 -14.87 -8.57
C GLU A 51 8.59 -14.66 -10.05
N ARG A 52 7.82 -13.59 -10.43
CA ARG A 52 7.43 -13.32 -11.81
C ARG A 52 8.64 -12.94 -12.69
N PRO A 53 8.96 -13.67 -13.79
CA PRO A 53 10.16 -13.39 -14.59
C PRO A 53 10.13 -12.05 -15.32
N GLY A 54 8.94 -11.55 -15.70
CA GLY A 54 8.76 -10.25 -16.36
C GLY A 54 9.02 -9.05 -15.45
N SER A 55 8.84 -9.21 -14.13
CA SER A 55 9.09 -8.16 -13.13
C SER A 55 10.46 -8.29 -12.45
N TRP A 56 10.95 -9.51 -12.23
CA TRP A 56 12.12 -9.79 -11.38
C TRP A 56 13.23 -10.48 -12.14
N ALA A 57 14.20 -9.69 -12.58
CA ALA A 57 15.33 -10.17 -13.37
C ALA A 57 16.12 -11.32 -12.69
N TYR A 58 16.66 -12.24 -13.48
CA TYR A 58 17.50 -13.35 -13.02
C TYR A 58 16.84 -14.21 -11.93
N GLU A 59 15.61 -14.66 -12.20
CA GLU A 59 14.82 -15.50 -11.28
C GLU A 59 14.64 -14.80 -9.91
N ALA A 60 14.47 -13.49 -9.89
CA ALA A 60 14.30 -12.64 -8.70
C ALA A 60 15.50 -12.65 -7.71
N ARG A 61 16.68 -13.13 -8.09
CA ARG A 61 17.80 -13.36 -7.17
C ARG A 61 18.19 -12.12 -6.36
N GLU A 62 18.35 -10.97 -7.00
CA GLU A 62 18.76 -9.73 -6.31
C GLU A 62 17.54 -9.08 -5.62
N ALA A 63 16.36 -9.12 -6.24
CA ALA A 63 15.12 -8.68 -5.62
C ALA A 63 14.84 -9.43 -4.30
N ARG A 64 14.99 -10.74 -4.27
CA ARG A 64 14.82 -11.55 -3.03
C ARG A 64 15.75 -11.11 -1.89
N LYS A 65 16.99 -10.71 -2.18
CA LYS A 65 17.89 -10.17 -1.14
C LYS A 65 17.38 -8.86 -0.57
N ALA A 66 16.85 -7.97 -1.43
CA ALA A 66 16.24 -6.71 -0.98
C ALA A 66 14.97 -6.98 -0.16
N PHE A 67 14.10 -7.88 -0.61
CA PHE A 67 12.91 -8.33 0.14
C PHE A 67 13.28 -8.91 1.51
N CYS A 68 14.31 -9.76 1.60
CA CYS A 68 14.80 -10.27 2.88
C CYS A 68 15.25 -9.11 3.80
N SER A 69 16.03 -8.16 3.28
CA SER A 69 16.51 -7.03 4.08
C SER A 69 15.37 -6.17 4.61
N ILE A 70 14.32 -5.96 3.80
CA ILE A 70 13.12 -5.21 4.20
C ILE A 70 12.33 -6.01 5.24
N ALA A 71 12.07 -7.28 4.99
CA ALA A 71 11.31 -8.14 5.90
C ALA A 71 12.00 -8.27 7.27
N GLU A 72 13.34 -8.41 7.30
CA GLU A 72 14.15 -8.44 8.54
C GLU A 72 14.09 -7.08 9.28
N ALA A 73 14.07 -5.95 8.57
CA ALA A 73 13.92 -4.64 9.20
C ALA A 73 12.52 -4.47 9.83
N ILE A 74 11.47 -4.95 9.17
CA ILE A 74 10.09 -4.86 9.66
C ILE A 74 9.85 -5.79 10.85
N VAL A 75 10.34 -7.03 10.79
CA VAL A 75 10.06 -8.06 11.81
C VAL A 75 10.64 -7.72 13.20
N GLU A 76 11.56 -6.78 13.28
CA GLU A 76 12.08 -6.29 14.57
C GLU A 76 11.01 -5.52 15.40
N SER A 77 9.89 -5.13 14.80
CA SER A 77 8.86 -4.35 15.50
C SER A 77 7.42 -4.82 15.27
N GLU A 78 7.19 -5.67 14.29
CA GLU A 78 5.86 -6.19 13.95
C GLU A 78 5.98 -7.50 13.18
N GLN A 79 4.94 -8.34 13.16
CA GLN A 79 4.98 -9.62 12.47
C GLN A 79 4.99 -9.43 10.95
N VAL A 80 5.87 -10.14 10.24
CA VAL A 80 5.83 -10.22 8.77
C VAL A 80 5.17 -11.54 8.34
N TYR A 81 4.18 -11.42 7.46
CA TYR A 81 3.52 -12.52 6.76
C TYR A 81 4.02 -12.51 5.31
N MET A 82 4.88 -13.45 4.96
CA MET A 82 5.37 -13.60 3.59
C MET A 82 4.51 -14.61 2.85
N LEU A 83 3.71 -14.14 1.90
CA LEU A 83 2.95 -15.01 1.00
C LEU A 83 3.90 -15.63 0.00
N VAL A 84 3.80 -16.92 -0.22
CA VAL A 84 4.74 -17.68 -1.06
C VAL A 84 4.02 -18.81 -1.77
N SER A 85 4.31 -19.01 -3.05
CA SER A 85 3.80 -20.17 -3.79
C SER A 85 4.41 -21.47 -3.23
N GLU A 86 3.69 -22.58 -3.36
CA GLU A 86 4.18 -23.88 -2.91
C GLU A 86 5.54 -24.22 -3.54
N ARG A 87 5.74 -23.86 -4.82
CA ARG A 87 7.02 -24.12 -5.53
C ARG A 87 8.21 -23.33 -4.98
N GLN A 88 7.98 -22.16 -4.36
CA GLN A 88 9.03 -21.28 -3.82
C GLN A 88 9.20 -21.42 -2.30
N TYR A 89 8.37 -22.22 -1.64
CA TYR A 89 8.37 -22.34 -0.17
C TYR A 89 9.75 -22.68 0.41
N GLU A 90 10.40 -23.69 -0.13
CA GLU A 90 11.74 -24.12 0.33
C GLU A 90 12.81 -23.03 0.07
N ASN A 91 12.70 -22.29 -1.02
CA ASN A 91 13.60 -21.18 -1.31
C ASN A 91 13.41 -20.05 -0.30
N ALA A 92 12.18 -19.64 -0.03
CA ALA A 92 11.87 -18.60 0.96
C ALA A 92 12.31 -19.03 2.37
N LEU A 93 12.06 -20.29 2.75
CA LEU A 93 12.44 -20.85 4.05
C LEU A 93 13.97 -20.84 4.28
N GLN A 94 14.77 -21.00 3.21
CA GLN A 94 16.23 -20.95 3.28
C GLN A 94 16.79 -19.53 3.37
N MET A 95 16.04 -18.53 2.88
CA MET A 95 16.51 -17.16 2.80
C MET A 95 16.00 -16.25 3.92
N LEU A 96 14.84 -16.55 4.49
CA LEU A 96 14.19 -15.75 5.54
C LEU A 96 14.45 -16.32 6.93
N SER A 97 14.47 -15.46 7.96
CA SER A 97 14.58 -15.91 9.34
C SER A 97 13.28 -16.57 9.83
N ASP A 98 13.40 -17.35 10.90
CA ASP A 98 12.29 -18.05 11.57
C ASP A 98 11.29 -17.11 12.26
N LYS A 99 11.62 -15.82 12.38
CA LYS A 99 10.71 -14.77 12.85
C LYS A 99 9.61 -14.42 11.84
N ILE A 100 9.84 -14.68 10.54
CA ILE A 100 8.93 -14.35 9.44
C ILE A 100 7.99 -15.54 9.21
N ARG A 101 6.69 -15.30 9.19
CA ARG A 101 5.68 -16.32 8.92
C ARG A 101 5.49 -16.51 7.42
N LEU A 102 5.82 -17.70 6.93
CA LEU A 102 5.49 -18.09 5.55
C LEU A 102 4.03 -18.57 5.48
N VAL A 103 3.30 -18.05 4.50
CA VAL A 103 1.92 -18.43 4.20
C VAL A 103 1.87 -18.90 2.76
N ILE A 104 1.51 -20.18 2.54
CA ILE A 104 1.37 -20.71 1.18
C ILE A 104 0.15 -20.08 0.53
N MET A 105 0.39 -19.28 -0.52
CA MET A 105 -0.62 -18.58 -1.29
C MET A 105 -0.04 -18.20 -2.66
N ASP A 106 -0.70 -18.60 -3.73
CA ASP A 106 -0.29 -18.27 -5.09
C ASP A 106 -0.65 -16.82 -5.45
N SER A 107 0.25 -16.15 -6.16
CA SER A 107 0.06 -14.81 -6.73
C SER A 107 0.52 -14.78 -8.18
N ASP A 108 0.18 -13.73 -8.90
CA ASP A 108 0.72 -13.47 -10.23
C ASP A 108 1.97 -12.59 -10.13
N ASP A 109 2.04 -11.66 -9.13
CA ASP A 109 3.24 -10.89 -8.83
C ASP A 109 3.34 -10.54 -7.33
N ALA A 110 4.33 -9.72 -6.92
CA ALA A 110 4.71 -9.50 -5.52
C ALA A 110 4.27 -8.14 -4.94
N TRP A 111 3.22 -7.54 -5.49
CA TRP A 111 2.75 -6.19 -5.15
C TRP A 111 1.69 -6.20 -4.04
N ALA A 112 2.13 -6.53 -2.82
CA ALA A 112 1.25 -6.73 -1.66
C ALA A 112 0.41 -5.50 -1.30
N ARG A 113 0.88 -4.28 -1.59
CA ARG A 113 0.14 -3.03 -1.37
C ARG A 113 -1.14 -2.97 -2.17
N ASP A 114 -1.10 -3.44 -3.40
CA ASP A 114 -2.17 -3.26 -4.37
C ASP A 114 -3.10 -4.47 -4.46
N THR A 115 -2.54 -5.67 -4.27
CA THR A 115 -3.29 -6.92 -4.32
C THR A 115 -3.78 -7.37 -2.94
N GLY A 116 -3.14 -6.92 -1.86
CA GLY A 116 -3.51 -7.21 -0.49
C GLY A 116 -4.76 -6.44 -0.02
N PRO A 117 -5.37 -6.86 1.10
CA PRO A 117 -6.53 -6.17 1.64
C PRO A 117 -6.17 -4.80 2.21
N THR A 118 -6.99 -3.78 1.93
CA THR A 118 -6.98 -2.57 2.73
C THR A 118 -7.72 -2.82 4.04
N PHE A 119 -7.07 -2.56 5.17
CA PHE A 119 -7.67 -2.83 6.47
C PHE A 119 -8.39 -1.60 7.03
N VAL A 120 -9.47 -1.87 7.78
CA VAL A 120 -10.24 -0.89 8.54
C VAL A 120 -10.43 -1.37 9.98
N VAL A 121 -10.50 -0.42 10.90
CA VAL A 121 -10.68 -0.69 12.33
C VAL A 121 -11.92 0.01 12.86
N SER A 122 -12.58 -0.59 13.86
CA SER A 122 -13.69 0.05 14.56
C SER A 122 -13.21 1.18 15.48
N GLY A 123 -14.05 2.18 15.67
CA GLY A 123 -13.81 3.31 16.57
C GLY A 123 -12.88 4.40 15.99
N ASP A 124 -12.83 5.52 16.71
CA ASP A 124 -12.02 6.68 16.34
C ASP A 124 -10.53 6.47 16.62
N ALA A 125 -9.68 7.42 16.19
CA ALA A 125 -8.23 7.31 16.31
C ALA A 125 -7.70 7.25 17.76
N ASP A 126 -8.46 7.78 18.71
CA ASP A 126 -8.16 7.78 20.15
C ASP A 126 -8.62 6.51 20.89
N VAL A 127 -9.39 5.63 20.23
CA VAL A 127 -9.79 4.33 20.79
C VAL A 127 -8.56 3.41 20.91
N SER A 128 -8.41 2.80 22.10
CA SER A 128 -7.34 1.83 22.33
C SER A 128 -7.42 0.66 21.33
N TYR A 129 -6.27 0.22 20.79
CA TYR A 129 -6.23 -0.94 19.90
C TYR A 129 -6.84 -2.21 20.52
N LYS A 130 -6.84 -2.34 21.86
CA LYS A 130 -7.45 -3.46 22.59
C LYS A 130 -8.97 -3.50 22.51
N ASP A 131 -9.57 -2.39 22.12
CA ASP A 131 -11.04 -2.24 21.98
C ASP A 131 -11.44 -2.13 20.49
N ARG A 132 -10.49 -2.27 19.56
CA ARG A 132 -10.72 -2.20 18.11
C ARG A 132 -10.98 -3.57 17.53
N ILE A 133 -11.93 -3.64 16.60
CA ILE A 133 -12.15 -4.80 15.73
C ILE A 133 -11.49 -4.52 14.39
N LEU A 134 -10.78 -5.51 13.83
CA LEU A 134 -10.17 -5.45 12.51
C LEU A 134 -11.10 -6.06 11.48
N ARG A 135 -11.21 -5.40 10.31
CA ARG A 135 -11.85 -5.93 9.10
C ARG A 135 -11.04 -5.56 7.88
N GLY A 136 -11.20 -6.32 6.80
CA GLY A 136 -10.54 -6.01 5.52
C GLY A 136 -11.52 -5.48 4.49
N ILE A 137 -10.98 -4.84 3.45
CA ILE A 137 -11.68 -4.47 2.22
C ILE A 137 -11.02 -5.21 1.07
N ASN A 138 -11.83 -5.89 0.27
CA ASN A 138 -11.41 -6.41 -1.02
C ASN A 138 -11.81 -5.42 -2.11
N TRP A 139 -10.84 -4.84 -2.79
CA TRP A 139 -11.04 -4.08 -4.01
C TRP A 139 -11.03 -5.00 -5.24
N LYS A 140 -11.55 -4.53 -6.36
CA LYS A 140 -11.28 -5.19 -7.64
C LYS A 140 -9.89 -4.80 -8.11
N PHE A 141 -9.00 -5.78 -8.29
CA PHE A 141 -7.70 -5.59 -8.91
C PHE A 141 -7.75 -5.95 -10.40
N ASN A 142 -7.05 -5.18 -11.25
CA ASN A 142 -7.02 -5.39 -12.69
C ASN A 142 -5.67 -5.09 -13.33
N ALA A 143 -4.57 -5.37 -12.62
CA ALA A 143 -3.21 -5.11 -13.09
C ALA A 143 -2.99 -3.63 -13.52
N TRP A 144 -3.55 -2.69 -12.75
CA TRP A 144 -3.45 -1.22 -12.90
C TRP A 144 -4.07 -0.63 -14.18
N GLY A 145 -4.79 -1.40 -14.97
CA GLY A 145 -5.40 -0.86 -16.19
C GLY A 145 -6.30 -1.81 -16.96
N GLY A 146 -6.32 -3.09 -16.58
CA GLY A 146 -7.13 -4.11 -17.24
C GLY A 146 -6.78 -4.27 -18.71
N GLU A 147 -7.80 -4.33 -19.56
CA GLU A 147 -7.63 -4.44 -21.02
C GLU A 147 -7.18 -3.11 -21.68
N TYR A 148 -7.21 -1.99 -20.96
CA TYR A 148 -6.90 -0.66 -21.52
C TYR A 148 -5.39 -0.36 -21.50
N ASP A 149 -4.75 -0.49 -20.33
CA ASP A 149 -3.34 -0.21 -20.09
C ASP A 149 -2.77 -1.04 -18.92
N GLY A 150 -3.32 -2.26 -18.70
CA GLY A 150 -2.82 -3.19 -17.68
C GLY A 150 -1.43 -3.71 -18.01
N LEU A 151 -0.60 -3.87 -16.97
CA LEU A 151 0.82 -4.23 -17.13
C LEU A 151 1.05 -5.72 -17.41
N TYR A 152 0.05 -6.59 -17.15
CA TYR A 152 0.10 -8.01 -17.53
C TYR A 152 -1.29 -8.58 -17.79
N ALA A 153 -1.35 -9.64 -18.60
CA ALA A 153 -2.60 -10.13 -19.17
C ALA A 153 -3.45 -10.99 -18.21
N ASP A 154 -2.84 -11.73 -17.29
CA ASP A 154 -3.54 -12.53 -16.29
C ASP A 154 -3.21 -12.05 -14.86
N TRP A 155 -4.22 -11.53 -14.17
CA TRP A 155 -4.17 -11.09 -12.77
C TRP A 155 -5.16 -11.85 -11.89
N SER A 156 -5.57 -13.03 -12.32
CA SER A 156 -6.67 -13.77 -11.68
C SER A 156 -6.34 -14.31 -10.30
N ARG A 157 -5.06 -14.48 -9.95
CA ARG A 157 -4.60 -14.84 -8.61
C ARG A 157 -4.49 -13.60 -7.75
N ASP A 158 -3.87 -12.55 -8.27
CA ASP A 158 -3.70 -11.27 -7.55
C ASP A 158 -5.05 -10.67 -7.13
N ASP A 159 -6.07 -10.72 -7.99
CA ASP A 159 -7.45 -10.29 -7.67
C ASP A 159 -8.12 -11.10 -6.53
N LYS A 160 -7.51 -12.19 -6.09
CA LYS A 160 -8.03 -13.03 -4.98
C LYS A 160 -7.22 -12.91 -3.69
N ILE A 161 -5.99 -12.39 -3.75
CA ILE A 161 -5.07 -12.31 -2.60
C ILE A 161 -5.75 -11.73 -1.38
N ALA A 162 -6.46 -10.60 -1.51
CA ALA A 162 -7.12 -9.95 -0.38
C ALA A 162 -8.11 -10.88 0.32
N ILE A 163 -8.99 -11.54 -0.44
CA ILE A 163 -10.01 -12.45 0.12
C ILE A 163 -9.36 -13.68 0.73
N GLU A 164 -8.39 -14.28 0.04
CA GLU A 164 -7.71 -15.50 0.50
C GLU A 164 -6.90 -15.24 1.76
N PHE A 165 -6.19 -14.10 1.82
CA PHE A 165 -5.48 -13.70 3.02
C PHE A 165 -6.43 -13.46 4.20
N MET A 166 -7.52 -12.73 4.02
CA MET A 166 -8.48 -12.47 5.10
C MET A 166 -9.12 -13.76 5.63
N LYS A 167 -9.43 -14.72 4.75
CA LYS A 167 -9.91 -16.05 5.17
C LYS A 167 -8.84 -16.81 5.96
N HIS A 168 -7.59 -16.81 5.50
CA HIS A 168 -6.47 -17.44 6.19
C HIS A 168 -6.20 -16.79 7.56
N PHE A 169 -6.25 -15.46 7.59
CA PHE A 169 -6.01 -14.65 8.79
C PHE A 169 -7.17 -14.69 9.80
N GLY A 170 -8.34 -15.15 9.37
CA GLY A 170 -9.54 -15.21 10.21
C GLY A 170 -10.19 -13.84 10.42
N CYS A 171 -10.24 -13.01 9.39
CA CYS A 171 -10.76 -11.65 9.42
C CYS A 171 -12.00 -11.51 8.52
N ASP A 172 -13.06 -10.88 9.01
CA ASP A 172 -14.21 -10.50 8.20
C ASP A 172 -13.83 -9.41 7.19
N TYR A 173 -14.57 -9.34 6.08
CA TYR A 173 -14.25 -8.38 5.03
C TYR A 173 -15.47 -7.81 4.32
N TYR A 174 -15.28 -6.62 3.76
CA TYR A 174 -16.19 -5.96 2.84
C TYR A 174 -15.70 -6.16 1.40
N ASN A 175 -16.61 -6.54 0.52
CA ASN A 175 -16.30 -6.68 -0.89
C ASN A 175 -16.73 -5.43 -1.66
N ALA A 176 -15.77 -4.67 -2.16
CA ALA A 176 -16.02 -3.44 -2.90
C ALA A 176 -16.16 -3.68 -4.41
N ALA A 177 -15.88 -4.90 -4.90
CA ALA A 177 -16.03 -5.19 -6.33
C ALA A 177 -17.44 -4.84 -6.83
N PRO A 178 -17.59 -4.31 -8.04
CA PRO A 178 -16.58 -4.21 -9.09
C PRO A 178 -15.71 -2.93 -9.07
N PHE A 179 -15.71 -2.14 -7.99
CA PHE A 179 -14.92 -0.90 -7.90
C PHE A 179 -13.42 -1.20 -7.91
N VAL A 180 -12.72 -0.78 -8.97
CA VAL A 180 -11.27 -0.97 -9.13
C VAL A 180 -10.55 0.06 -8.29
N LEU A 181 -9.67 -0.41 -7.41
CA LEU A 181 -8.80 0.43 -6.58
C LEU A 181 -7.60 -0.38 -6.10
N GLU A 182 -6.48 0.26 -5.94
CA GLU A 182 -5.26 -0.29 -5.36
C GLU A 182 -4.89 0.45 -4.06
N GLY A 183 -4.23 -0.25 -3.13
CA GLY A 183 -3.80 0.35 -1.87
C GLY A 183 -2.80 1.49 -2.05
N GLY A 184 -1.96 1.44 -3.10
CA GLY A 184 -1.00 2.49 -3.44
C GLY A 184 -1.63 3.76 -4.00
N SER A 185 -2.87 3.68 -4.50
CA SER A 185 -3.62 4.83 -5.03
C SER A 185 -4.25 5.73 -3.95
N ILE A 186 -4.21 5.32 -2.68
CA ILE A 186 -4.81 6.04 -1.55
C ILE A 186 -3.83 6.17 -0.37
N HIS A 187 -3.85 7.32 0.32
CA HIS A 187 -3.11 7.53 1.56
C HIS A 187 -3.93 8.35 2.55
N THR A 188 -4.05 7.94 3.82
CA THR A 188 -4.91 8.59 4.81
C THR A 188 -4.14 9.10 6.03
N ASP A 189 -4.67 10.18 6.65
CA ASP A 189 -4.20 10.68 7.94
C ASP A 189 -4.82 9.93 9.15
N GLY A 190 -5.73 8.98 8.90
CA GLY A 190 -6.46 8.25 9.93
C GLY A 190 -7.52 9.09 10.66
N GLU A 191 -7.63 10.39 10.38
CA GLU A 191 -8.58 11.31 11.00
C GLU A 191 -9.62 11.88 10.02
N GLY A 192 -9.80 11.19 8.90
CA GLY A 192 -10.85 11.47 7.92
C GLY A 192 -10.40 12.20 6.66
N THR A 193 -9.08 12.37 6.44
CA THR A 193 -8.53 12.91 5.19
C THR A 193 -7.93 11.80 4.36
N LEU A 194 -8.17 11.83 3.04
CA LEU A 194 -7.58 10.92 2.06
C LEU A 194 -6.88 11.73 0.97
N LEU A 195 -5.67 11.32 0.61
CA LEU A 195 -4.93 11.78 -0.57
C LEU A 195 -5.11 10.79 -1.71
N VAL A 196 -5.32 11.30 -2.90
CA VAL A 196 -5.41 10.54 -4.15
C VAL A 196 -4.84 11.38 -5.30
N THR A 197 -4.54 10.77 -6.45
CA THR A 197 -4.17 11.50 -7.67
C THR A 197 -5.30 11.44 -8.71
N GLU A 198 -5.45 12.52 -9.48
CA GLU A 198 -6.42 12.58 -10.58
C GLU A 198 -6.02 11.64 -11.71
N ASN A 199 -4.74 11.63 -12.08
CA ASN A 199 -4.23 10.79 -13.15
C ASN A 199 -4.50 9.30 -12.91
N CYS A 200 -4.41 8.83 -11.66
CA CYS A 200 -4.73 7.44 -11.32
C CYS A 200 -6.24 7.18 -11.30
N LEU A 201 -6.98 7.80 -10.39
CA LEU A 201 -8.37 7.40 -10.14
C LEU A 201 -9.35 7.80 -11.25
N LEU A 202 -8.98 8.77 -12.09
CA LEU A 202 -9.78 9.18 -13.25
C LEU A 202 -9.27 8.56 -14.56
N SER A 203 -8.28 7.67 -14.52
CA SER A 203 -7.80 6.95 -15.70
C SER A 203 -8.89 6.03 -16.27
N LYS A 204 -8.81 5.78 -17.57
CA LYS A 204 -9.73 4.87 -18.24
C LYS A 204 -9.54 3.40 -17.83
N GLY A 205 -8.35 3.08 -17.31
CA GLY A 205 -8.03 1.75 -16.84
C GLY A 205 -8.58 1.41 -15.45
N ARG A 206 -9.34 2.31 -14.81
CA ARG A 206 -9.91 2.08 -13.47
C ARG A 206 -11.44 1.95 -13.51
N ASN A 207 -12.15 3.07 -13.36
CA ASN A 207 -13.62 3.09 -13.27
C ASN A 207 -14.19 4.12 -14.26
N PRO A 208 -14.04 3.93 -15.58
CA PRO A 208 -14.38 4.94 -16.59
C PRO A 208 -15.89 5.26 -16.66
N GLU A 209 -16.75 4.39 -16.11
CA GLU A 209 -18.19 4.60 -16.02
C GLU A 209 -18.59 5.50 -14.84
N LEU A 210 -17.67 5.78 -13.90
CA LEU A 210 -17.95 6.59 -12.72
C LEU A 210 -17.45 8.04 -12.90
N THR A 211 -18.26 8.98 -12.46
CA THR A 211 -17.83 10.37 -12.32
C THR A 211 -16.99 10.58 -11.06
N LYS A 212 -16.17 11.62 -11.02
CA LYS A 212 -15.36 11.99 -9.84
C LYS A 212 -16.20 12.02 -8.53
N PRO A 213 -17.40 12.64 -8.45
CA PRO A 213 -18.24 12.57 -7.26
C PRO A 213 -18.67 11.15 -6.87
N GLN A 214 -18.92 10.27 -7.84
CA GLN A 214 -19.27 8.87 -7.55
C GLN A 214 -18.07 8.07 -7.01
N ILE A 215 -16.87 8.34 -7.53
CA ILE A 215 -15.62 7.78 -6.98
C ILE A 215 -15.42 8.26 -5.53
N GLU A 216 -15.60 9.57 -5.27
CA GLU A 216 -15.54 10.11 -3.90
C GLU A 216 -16.55 9.46 -2.95
N GLU A 217 -17.77 9.19 -3.41
CA GLU A 217 -18.79 8.51 -2.62
C GLU A 217 -18.32 7.09 -2.24
N LYS A 218 -17.72 6.34 -3.18
CA LYS A 218 -17.14 5.02 -2.90
C LYS A 218 -16.00 5.10 -1.88
N LEU A 219 -15.06 6.04 -2.05
CA LEU A 219 -13.96 6.23 -1.11
C LEU A 219 -14.46 6.59 0.29
N LYS A 220 -15.44 7.50 0.41
CA LYS A 220 -16.06 7.85 1.70
C LYS A 220 -16.76 6.66 2.33
N MET A 221 -17.43 5.84 1.52
CA MET A 221 -18.16 4.64 1.98
C MET A 221 -17.23 3.56 2.53
N TYR A 222 -16.11 3.30 1.86
CA TYR A 222 -15.21 2.21 2.21
C TYR A 222 -14.08 2.63 3.17
N CYS A 223 -13.49 3.81 3.01
CA CYS A 223 -12.42 4.29 3.89
C CYS A 223 -12.94 5.08 5.10
N ASN A 224 -14.25 5.44 5.11
CA ASN A 224 -14.88 6.30 6.12
C ASN A 224 -14.15 7.63 6.30
N VAL A 225 -13.86 8.30 5.19
CA VAL A 225 -13.21 9.62 5.16
C VAL A 225 -14.23 10.72 4.86
N HIS A 226 -13.95 11.92 5.34
CA HIS A 226 -14.82 13.08 5.17
C HIS A 226 -14.31 14.05 4.13
N LYS A 227 -13.00 14.05 3.89
CA LYS A 227 -12.33 14.92 2.93
C LYS A 227 -11.38 14.12 2.04
N ILE A 228 -11.44 14.40 0.74
CA ILE A 228 -10.52 13.83 -0.24
C ILE A 228 -9.77 14.98 -0.89
N ILE A 229 -8.46 14.94 -0.83
CA ILE A 229 -7.57 15.92 -1.48
C ILE A 229 -7.05 15.25 -2.75
N TRP A 230 -7.41 15.82 -3.88
CA TRP A 230 -7.02 15.38 -5.21
C TRP A 230 -5.75 16.10 -5.66
N LEU A 231 -4.65 15.36 -5.72
CA LEU A 231 -3.43 15.85 -6.36
C LEU A 231 -3.56 15.68 -7.88
N PRO A 232 -3.11 16.63 -8.69
CA PRO A 232 -3.27 16.52 -10.14
C PRO A 232 -2.54 15.33 -10.75
N CYS A 233 -1.39 14.98 -10.20
CA CYS A 233 -0.47 13.98 -10.75
C CYS A 233 0.40 13.34 -9.65
N GLY A 234 1.15 12.29 -10.02
CA GLY A 234 2.10 11.58 -9.16
C GLY A 234 3.56 11.80 -9.56
N ILE A 235 4.30 10.70 -9.73
CA ILE A 235 5.70 10.70 -10.20
C ILE A 235 5.72 10.51 -11.73
N TYR A 236 6.60 11.26 -12.38
CA TYR A 236 6.80 11.16 -13.82
C TYR A 236 7.19 9.74 -14.25
N ASN A 237 6.49 9.22 -15.24
CA ASN A 237 6.67 7.88 -15.81
C ASN A 237 6.34 6.73 -14.85
N ASP A 238 5.41 6.95 -13.93
CA ASP A 238 4.88 5.90 -13.07
C ASP A 238 3.84 5.06 -13.82
N GLU A 239 4.13 3.78 -13.97
CA GLU A 239 3.36 2.80 -14.75
C GLU A 239 1.96 2.53 -14.17
N THR A 240 1.76 2.83 -12.88
CA THR A 240 0.47 2.65 -12.21
C THR A 240 -0.51 3.80 -12.44
N ASN A 241 -0.28 4.64 -13.46
CA ASN A 241 -0.96 5.92 -13.70
C ASN A 241 -0.77 6.91 -12.54
N GLU A 242 0.45 6.94 -11.96
CA GLU A 242 0.84 7.92 -10.97
C GLU A 242 0.14 7.76 -9.62
N HIS A 243 0.36 6.63 -8.96
CA HIS A 243 -0.09 6.36 -7.59
C HIS A 243 0.35 7.47 -6.61
N VAL A 244 -0.50 7.76 -5.61
CA VAL A 244 -0.21 8.78 -4.60
C VAL A 244 0.95 8.40 -3.68
N ASP A 245 1.14 7.12 -3.38
CA ASP A 245 2.17 6.60 -2.49
C ASP A 245 3.61 6.83 -3.00
N ASN A 246 3.74 7.16 -4.28
CA ASN A 246 5.01 7.49 -4.91
C ASN A 246 5.32 9.00 -4.86
N VAL A 247 4.31 9.86 -4.69
CA VAL A 247 4.46 11.32 -4.73
C VAL A 247 4.21 12.02 -3.41
N CYS A 248 3.26 11.53 -2.58
CA CYS A 248 2.86 12.22 -1.35
C CYS A 248 2.39 11.25 -0.28
N ALA A 249 2.90 11.38 0.94
CA ALA A 249 2.52 10.54 2.08
C ALA A 249 2.33 11.39 3.35
N PHE A 250 1.32 11.06 4.17
CA PHE A 250 1.19 11.62 5.52
C PHE A 250 2.28 11.07 6.44
N THR A 251 2.91 11.95 7.19
CA THR A 251 3.86 11.62 8.26
C THR A 251 3.24 11.74 9.64
N SER A 252 2.22 12.57 9.73
CA SER A 252 1.34 12.76 10.89
C SER A 252 0.07 13.49 10.45
N PRO A 253 -0.98 13.58 11.28
CA PRO A 253 -2.17 14.35 10.93
C PRO A 253 -1.82 15.81 10.61
N GLY A 254 -2.20 16.25 9.39
CA GLY A 254 -1.91 17.61 8.90
C GLY A 254 -0.47 17.86 8.41
N GLU A 255 0.41 16.85 8.36
CA GLU A 255 1.76 16.96 7.79
C GLU A 255 2.01 15.89 6.74
N VAL A 256 2.58 16.28 5.60
CA VAL A 256 2.93 15.39 4.50
C VAL A 256 4.37 15.61 4.02
N VAL A 257 4.96 14.56 3.46
CA VAL A 257 6.11 14.67 2.56
C VAL A 257 5.62 14.70 1.12
N LEU A 258 6.27 15.48 0.27
CA LEU A 258 5.98 15.61 -1.16
C LEU A 258 7.27 15.41 -1.95
N ALA A 259 7.27 14.50 -2.91
CA ALA A 259 8.38 14.28 -3.83
C ALA A 259 8.74 15.59 -4.55
N TRP A 260 10.03 15.95 -4.57
CA TRP A 260 10.47 17.27 -4.99
C TRP A 260 11.76 17.25 -5.79
N THR A 261 11.85 18.13 -6.76
CA THR A 261 13.11 18.51 -7.41
C THR A 261 13.17 20.02 -7.60
N ASP A 262 14.38 20.61 -7.49
CA ASP A 262 14.62 22.02 -7.81
C ASP A 262 15.08 22.22 -9.27
N ASP A 263 15.28 21.12 -10.01
CA ASP A 263 15.60 21.19 -11.43
C ASP A 263 14.36 21.55 -12.26
N LYS A 264 14.28 22.81 -12.66
CA LYS A 264 13.17 23.33 -13.47
C LYS A 264 13.04 22.74 -14.87
N ASN A 265 14.07 22.03 -15.34
CA ASN A 265 14.04 21.34 -16.63
C ASN A 265 13.52 19.90 -16.50
N ALA A 266 13.47 19.36 -15.30
CA ALA A 266 12.91 18.03 -15.06
C ALA A 266 11.37 18.06 -15.13
N PRO A 267 10.73 17.12 -15.83
CA PRO A 267 9.25 17.05 -15.89
C PRO A 267 8.60 17.04 -14.49
N GLN A 268 9.26 16.37 -13.53
CA GLN A 268 8.76 16.30 -12.14
C GLN A 268 8.66 17.66 -11.44
N TYR A 269 9.40 18.67 -11.87
CA TYR A 269 9.32 20.01 -11.24
C TYR A 269 7.92 20.60 -11.34
N GLU A 270 7.35 20.68 -12.54
CA GLU A 270 6.01 21.21 -12.76
C GLU A 270 4.93 20.32 -12.12
N MET A 271 5.11 19.00 -12.15
CA MET A 271 4.21 18.04 -11.50
C MET A 271 4.19 18.29 -9.98
N SER A 272 5.35 18.33 -9.33
CA SER A 272 5.46 18.58 -7.88
C SER A 272 4.95 19.97 -7.50
N MET A 273 5.20 20.99 -8.32
CA MET A 273 4.67 22.35 -8.11
C MET A 273 3.14 22.39 -8.15
N SER A 274 2.52 21.64 -9.06
CA SER A 274 1.06 21.55 -9.15
C SER A 274 0.45 20.90 -7.90
N CYS A 275 1.06 19.82 -7.41
CA CYS A 275 0.66 19.14 -6.17
C CYS A 275 0.86 20.06 -4.94
N LEU A 276 2.01 20.74 -4.85
CA LEU A 276 2.29 21.70 -3.77
C LEU A 276 1.23 22.80 -3.70
N LYS A 277 0.84 23.36 -4.85
CA LYS A 277 -0.19 24.40 -4.93
C LYS A 277 -1.54 23.92 -4.38
N VAL A 278 -1.92 22.67 -4.61
CA VAL A 278 -3.14 22.10 -4.03
C VAL A 278 -2.99 22.00 -2.52
N LEU A 279 -1.91 21.37 -2.03
CA LEU A 279 -1.68 21.14 -0.60
C LEU A 279 -1.60 22.43 0.22
N GLU A 280 -0.98 23.51 -0.32
CA GLU A 280 -0.89 24.81 0.35
C GLU A 280 -2.25 25.53 0.47
N ASN A 281 -3.20 25.23 -0.42
CA ASN A 281 -4.53 25.85 -0.42
C ASN A 281 -5.58 25.00 0.33
N GLU A 282 -5.26 23.74 0.63
CA GLU A 282 -6.16 22.82 1.30
C GLU A 282 -5.99 22.80 2.83
N THR A 283 -6.97 22.22 3.49
CA THR A 283 -6.91 21.81 4.90
C THR A 283 -7.24 20.32 4.99
N ASP A 284 -6.88 19.66 6.07
CA ASP A 284 -7.38 18.32 6.36
C ASP A 284 -8.87 18.32 6.79
N ALA A 285 -9.41 17.13 7.10
CA ALA A 285 -10.78 16.96 7.54
C ALA A 285 -11.11 17.65 8.88
N LYS A 286 -10.10 17.95 9.70
CA LYS A 286 -10.21 18.68 10.98
C LYS A 286 -10.01 20.19 10.81
N GLY A 287 -9.77 20.67 9.58
CA GLY A 287 -9.56 22.10 9.29
C GLY A 287 -8.13 22.61 9.54
N ARG A 288 -7.16 21.72 9.79
CA ARG A 288 -5.74 22.07 9.94
C ARG A 288 -5.13 22.35 8.57
N LYS A 289 -4.29 23.37 8.45
CA LYS A 289 -3.47 23.61 7.26
C LYS A 289 -2.49 22.45 7.06
N ILE A 290 -2.35 22.02 5.82
CA ILE A 290 -1.39 20.99 5.47
C ILE A 290 0.04 21.57 5.51
N LYS A 291 0.89 20.97 6.33
CA LYS A 291 2.32 21.27 6.34
C LYS A 291 3.04 20.34 5.37
N VAL A 292 3.70 20.92 4.38
CA VAL A 292 4.40 20.15 3.34
C VAL A 292 5.90 20.17 3.59
N ARG A 293 6.51 18.99 3.70
CA ARG A 293 7.97 18.80 3.65
C ARG A 293 8.36 18.32 2.26
N LYS A 294 9.24 19.05 1.61
CA LYS A 294 9.80 18.68 0.31
C LYS A 294 10.82 17.58 0.51
N LEU A 295 10.57 16.40 -0.05
CA LEU A 295 11.46 15.25 -0.02
C LEU A 295 12.11 15.12 -1.41
N PRO A 296 13.44 15.20 -1.55
CA PRO A 296 14.05 15.14 -2.87
C PRO A 296 13.72 13.80 -3.56
N ILE A 297 13.69 13.79 -4.88
CA ILE A 297 13.77 12.55 -5.68
C ILE A 297 15.24 12.25 -5.98
N PRO A 298 15.59 11.04 -6.48
CA PRO A 298 16.96 10.77 -6.96
C PRO A 298 17.41 11.81 -7.97
N SER A 299 18.64 12.29 -7.81
CA SER A 299 19.20 13.36 -8.66
C SER A 299 19.57 12.85 -10.05
N ASN A 300 19.91 11.57 -10.15
CA ASN A 300 20.14 10.88 -11.41
C ASN A 300 18.90 10.05 -11.75
N HIS A 301 18.60 9.94 -13.05
CA HIS A 301 17.55 9.03 -13.48
C HIS A 301 17.97 7.59 -13.19
N ILE A 302 17.11 6.86 -12.47
CA ILE A 302 17.23 5.42 -12.33
C ILE A 302 16.56 4.82 -13.55
N CYS A 303 17.31 4.02 -14.30
CA CYS A 303 16.84 3.48 -15.58
C CYS A 303 17.07 1.97 -15.67
N ILE A 304 16.28 1.34 -16.53
CA ILE A 304 16.50 -0.03 -16.99
C ILE A 304 17.84 -0.10 -17.74
N THR A 305 18.61 -1.12 -17.47
CA THR A 305 19.90 -1.36 -18.13
C THR A 305 19.84 -2.57 -19.06
N GLU A 306 20.81 -2.66 -19.98
CA GLU A 306 21.02 -3.86 -20.80
C GLU A 306 21.24 -5.13 -19.95
N TYR A 307 21.73 -4.97 -18.72
CA TYR A 307 21.89 -6.08 -17.79
C TYR A 307 20.54 -6.54 -17.26
N ASP A 308 19.65 -5.63 -16.88
CA ASP A 308 18.31 -5.97 -16.38
C ASP A 308 17.52 -6.72 -17.46
N LEU A 309 17.52 -6.19 -18.70
CA LEU A 309 16.80 -6.80 -19.83
C LEU A 309 17.22 -8.24 -20.12
N LYS A 310 18.51 -8.55 -19.93
CA LYS A 310 18.99 -9.94 -20.12
C LYS A 310 18.47 -10.92 -19.07
N GLY A 311 17.98 -10.42 -17.97
CA GLY A 311 17.47 -11.23 -16.86
C GLY A 311 15.95 -11.23 -16.77
N LEU A 312 15.26 -10.39 -17.53
CA LEU A 312 13.79 -10.33 -17.61
C LEU A 312 13.29 -11.28 -18.71
N GLU A 313 12.19 -11.95 -18.47
CA GLU A 313 11.51 -12.83 -19.41
C GLU A 313 10.04 -12.43 -19.46
N PHE A 314 9.63 -11.76 -20.55
CA PHE A 314 8.26 -11.27 -20.73
C PHE A 314 7.35 -12.36 -21.30
N GLU A 315 6.12 -12.39 -20.83
CA GLU A 315 5.06 -13.26 -21.35
C GLU A 315 4.23 -12.52 -22.42
N ASP A 316 3.47 -13.26 -23.23
CA ASP A 316 2.57 -12.67 -24.21
C ASP A 316 1.56 -11.74 -23.52
N GLY A 317 1.51 -10.46 -23.94
CA GLY A 317 0.61 -9.44 -23.38
C GLY A 317 1.20 -8.63 -22.23
N GLU A 318 2.49 -8.77 -21.95
CA GLU A 318 3.25 -7.86 -21.10
C GLU A 318 3.93 -6.77 -21.94
N ASP A 319 4.00 -5.57 -21.38
CA ASP A 319 4.80 -4.50 -21.98
C ASP A 319 6.29 -4.78 -21.82
N GLU A 320 7.01 -4.88 -22.96
CA GLU A 320 8.46 -5.05 -22.95
C GLU A 320 9.15 -3.74 -22.56
N ARG A 321 10.14 -3.84 -21.66
CA ARG A 321 10.96 -2.70 -21.24
C ARG A 321 12.10 -2.43 -22.22
N GLU A 322 12.57 -1.19 -22.24
CA GLU A 322 13.69 -0.75 -23.07
C GLU A 322 14.88 -0.29 -22.21
N ALA A 323 16.10 -0.54 -22.72
CA ALA A 323 17.31 -0.01 -22.08
C ALA A 323 17.31 1.52 -22.12
N GLY A 324 17.56 2.14 -20.96
CA GLY A 324 17.49 3.59 -20.80
C GLY A 324 16.10 4.11 -20.41
N GLU A 325 15.08 3.27 -20.40
CA GLU A 325 13.78 3.61 -19.87
C GLU A 325 13.88 4.07 -18.40
N ARG A 326 13.31 5.25 -18.11
CA ARG A 326 13.35 5.83 -16.77
C ARG A 326 12.30 5.20 -15.87
N LEU A 327 12.73 4.76 -14.69
CA LEU A 327 11.87 4.22 -13.64
C LEU A 327 11.38 5.32 -12.70
N ALA A 328 10.21 5.15 -12.12
CA ALA A 328 9.53 6.10 -11.22
C ALA A 328 10.11 6.07 -9.79
N ALA A 329 11.42 6.16 -9.66
CA ALA A 329 12.12 6.07 -8.38
C ALA A 329 11.82 7.28 -7.48
N SER A 330 11.31 7.02 -6.28
CA SER A 330 10.96 8.04 -5.28
C SER A 330 11.29 7.57 -3.87
N TYR A 331 11.84 8.48 -3.04
CA TYR A 331 12.02 8.22 -1.61
C TYR A 331 10.71 8.31 -0.81
N VAL A 332 9.61 8.80 -1.41
CA VAL A 332 8.28 8.81 -0.78
C VAL A 332 7.70 7.40 -0.67
N ASN A 333 8.15 6.47 -1.50
CA ASN A 333 7.70 5.07 -1.47
C ASN A 333 8.40 4.26 -0.35
N PHE A 334 8.40 4.80 0.86
CA PHE A 334 8.88 4.17 2.10
C PHE A 334 7.76 3.39 2.79
N TYR A 335 8.11 2.51 3.71
CA TYR A 335 7.17 1.83 4.61
C TYR A 335 7.34 2.31 6.06
N ILE A 336 6.22 2.59 6.74
CA ILE A 336 6.22 3.00 8.15
C ILE A 336 5.91 1.77 9.01
N SER A 337 6.92 1.21 9.69
CA SER A 337 6.70 0.17 10.70
C SER A 337 6.55 0.77 12.11
N ASN A 338 6.22 -0.07 13.10
CA ASN A 338 6.00 0.41 14.48
C ASN A 338 7.19 1.18 15.06
N LYS A 339 8.44 0.81 14.72
CA LYS A 339 9.66 1.44 15.29
C LYS A 339 10.59 2.05 14.26
N ALA A 340 10.32 1.84 12.97
CA ALA A 340 11.19 2.30 11.91
C ALA A 340 10.42 2.85 10.72
N VAL A 341 11.13 3.59 9.87
CA VAL A 341 10.72 3.90 8.50
C VAL A 341 11.76 3.27 7.57
N ILE A 342 11.32 2.36 6.73
CA ILE A 342 12.18 1.66 5.78
C ILE A 342 12.18 2.46 4.48
N VAL A 343 13.36 3.02 4.13
CA VAL A 343 13.48 4.04 3.08
C VAL A 343 14.28 3.48 1.91
N PRO A 344 13.72 3.53 0.67
CA PRO A 344 14.45 3.09 -0.51
C PRO A 344 15.69 3.94 -0.74
N GLN A 345 16.79 3.29 -1.16
CA GLN A 345 18.04 3.93 -1.56
C GLN A 345 18.43 3.46 -2.95
N PHE A 346 19.03 4.35 -3.70
CA PHE A 346 19.36 4.13 -5.12
C PHE A 346 20.84 4.27 -5.44
N GLY A 347 21.71 4.50 -4.42
CA GLY A 347 23.11 4.86 -4.62
C GLY A 347 23.28 6.29 -5.15
N ASP A 348 22.30 7.15 -4.88
CA ASP A 348 22.23 8.54 -5.34
C ASP A 348 22.72 9.52 -4.26
N LYS A 349 23.24 10.68 -4.66
CA LYS A 349 23.69 11.73 -3.72
C LYS A 349 22.59 12.24 -2.80
N ASN A 350 21.31 12.12 -3.19
CA ASN A 350 20.16 12.54 -2.41
C ASN A 350 19.70 11.49 -1.38
N ASP A 351 20.26 10.28 -1.41
CA ASP A 351 19.91 9.20 -0.46
C ASP A 351 19.98 9.67 1.00
N LYS A 352 21.11 10.32 1.36
CA LYS A 352 21.31 10.83 2.72
C LYS A 352 20.34 11.96 3.07
N ALA A 353 20.13 12.90 2.15
CA ALA A 353 19.24 14.03 2.38
C ALA A 353 17.78 13.58 2.59
N ALA A 354 17.32 12.57 1.85
CA ALA A 354 16.01 11.97 2.05
C ALA A 354 15.88 11.34 3.44
N CYS A 355 16.88 10.59 3.89
CA CYS A 355 16.90 10.01 5.24
C CYS A 355 16.89 11.08 6.33
N ASP A 356 17.68 12.16 6.19
CA ASP A 356 17.74 13.25 7.17
C ASP A 356 16.36 13.95 7.32
N ILE A 357 15.68 14.24 6.18
CA ILE A 357 14.35 14.85 6.18
C ILE A 357 13.30 13.92 6.82
N LEU A 358 13.35 12.63 6.50
CA LEU A 358 12.43 11.65 7.09
C LEU A 358 12.70 11.45 8.59
N SER A 359 13.95 11.53 9.03
CA SER A 359 14.28 11.51 10.47
C SER A 359 13.66 12.68 11.25
N GLU A 360 13.57 13.85 10.61
CA GLU A 360 12.86 15.00 11.21
C GLU A 360 11.34 14.83 11.19
N ALA A 361 10.81 14.15 10.17
CA ALA A 361 9.37 13.90 10.06
C ALA A 361 8.88 12.79 11.02
N PHE A 362 9.75 11.83 11.34
CA PHE A 362 9.47 10.69 12.22
C PHE A 362 10.46 10.61 13.39
N PRO A 363 10.43 11.58 14.33
CA PRO A 363 11.45 11.69 15.38
C PRO A 363 11.48 10.50 16.36
N GLU A 364 10.40 9.71 16.43
CA GLU A 364 10.29 8.55 17.31
C GLU A 364 10.60 7.21 16.60
N ARG A 365 10.92 7.26 15.29
CA ARG A 365 11.21 6.07 14.48
C ARG A 365 12.64 6.09 13.96
N GLN A 366 13.25 4.92 13.92
CA GLN A 366 14.55 4.75 13.28
C GLN A 366 14.38 4.80 11.75
N ILE A 367 15.22 5.57 11.06
CA ILE A 367 15.30 5.51 9.59
C ILE A 367 16.22 4.37 9.20
N ILE A 368 15.69 3.41 8.45
CA ILE A 368 16.44 2.25 7.94
C ILE A 368 16.54 2.36 6.42
N PRO A 369 17.70 2.79 5.89
CA PRO A 369 17.93 2.83 4.45
C PRO A 369 18.12 1.40 3.91
N VAL A 370 17.43 1.07 2.81
CA VAL A 370 17.59 -0.21 2.11
C VAL A 370 17.83 0.06 0.63
N TYR A 371 18.89 -0.54 0.07
CA TYR A 371 19.14 -0.45 -1.36
C TYR A 371 18.02 -1.18 -2.12
N ALA A 372 17.30 -0.44 -2.95
CA ALA A 372 16.04 -0.87 -3.54
C ALA A 372 15.99 -0.74 -5.07
N ARG A 373 17.15 -0.59 -5.70
CA ARG A 373 17.22 -0.52 -7.18
C ARG A 373 16.70 -1.80 -7.82
N ASP A 374 16.98 -2.96 -7.23
CA ASP A 374 16.54 -4.24 -7.75
C ASP A 374 15.02 -4.50 -7.57
N ILE A 375 14.35 -3.67 -6.76
CA ILE A 375 12.89 -3.67 -6.62
C ILE A 375 12.27 -2.77 -7.69
N ILE A 376 12.81 -1.54 -7.87
CA ILE A 376 12.24 -0.57 -8.81
C ILE A 376 12.33 -1.03 -10.27
N VAL A 377 13.22 -1.97 -10.60
CA VAL A 377 13.25 -2.63 -11.93
C VAL A 377 11.91 -3.29 -12.25
N GLY A 378 11.21 -3.82 -11.25
CA GLY A 378 9.86 -4.37 -11.41
C GLY A 378 8.74 -3.33 -11.56
N GLY A 379 9.04 -2.03 -11.42
CA GLY A 379 8.06 -0.94 -11.58
C GLY A 379 7.67 -0.22 -10.29
N GLY A 380 7.73 -0.89 -9.12
CA GLY A 380 7.37 -0.34 -7.81
C GLY A 380 8.56 -0.30 -6.83
N ASN A 381 8.29 0.04 -5.54
CA ASN A 381 9.33 0.06 -4.51
C ASN A 381 8.84 -0.46 -3.15
N ILE A 382 9.46 -0.05 -2.05
CA ILE A 382 9.26 -0.62 -0.70
C ILE A 382 7.80 -0.56 -0.25
N HIS A 383 7.11 0.57 -0.44
CA HIS A 383 5.70 0.69 -0.08
C HIS A 383 4.82 -0.25 -0.92
N CYS A 384 5.09 -0.36 -2.22
CA CYS A 384 4.33 -1.20 -3.13
C CYS A 384 4.39 -2.70 -2.78
N ILE A 385 5.50 -3.18 -2.21
CA ILE A 385 5.68 -4.58 -1.82
C ILE A 385 5.24 -4.90 -0.39
N THR A 386 4.70 -3.92 0.34
CA THR A 386 4.32 -4.03 1.76
C THR A 386 2.89 -3.59 2.00
N GLN A 387 2.14 -4.30 2.84
CA GLN A 387 0.79 -3.92 3.26
C GLN A 387 0.63 -4.09 4.76
N GLN A 388 0.40 -2.99 5.49
CA GLN A 388 0.25 -3.02 6.94
C GLN A 388 -1.05 -3.71 7.38
N ILE A 389 -0.96 -4.43 8.49
CA ILE A 389 -2.10 -4.95 9.24
C ILE A 389 -2.21 -4.14 10.53
N PRO A 390 -3.23 -3.30 10.68
CA PRO A 390 -3.41 -2.49 11.88
C PRO A 390 -3.58 -3.35 13.14
N LYS A 391 -3.11 -2.83 14.27
CA LYS A 391 -3.29 -3.50 15.56
C LYS A 391 -4.73 -3.38 16.06
N ALA A 392 -5.30 -4.50 16.47
CA ALA A 392 -6.66 -4.62 16.99
C ALA A 392 -6.73 -5.73 18.06
N GLU A 393 -7.89 -5.88 18.73
CA GLU A 393 -8.12 -6.93 19.72
C GLU A 393 -8.00 -8.34 19.08
N GLY A 394 -7.37 -9.25 19.80
CA GLY A 394 -7.23 -10.66 19.38
C GLY A 394 -6.07 -10.95 18.42
N PHE A 395 -5.30 -9.92 18.05
CA PHE A 395 -4.08 -10.04 17.24
C PHE A 395 -2.89 -9.55 18.09
N ASP A 396 -2.47 -10.35 19.06
CA ASP A 396 -1.31 -10.09 19.94
C ASP A 396 -0.04 -10.77 19.42
#